data_d526cee6e7decd0fe129e841c35639b3
#
_entry.id   d526cee6e7decd0fe129e841c35639b3
#
_cell.length_a   1.000
_cell.length_b   1.000
_cell.length_c   1.000
_cell.angle_alpha   90.00
_cell.angle_beta   90.00
_cell.angle_gamma   90.00
#
_symmetry.space_group_name_H-M   'P 1'
#
loop_
_entity.id
_entity.type
_entity.pdbx_description
1 polymer ?
#
loop_
_entity_poly.entity_id
_entity_poly.type
_entity_poly.pdbx_seq_one_letter_code
_entity_poly.pdbx_strand_id
1 'polypeptide(L)'
;IQCSDWTEMEPKFTEPVNINGEDYYKALREYKKSDHPIVFGWYSEWTGTGTNMNNQLRGIPDSMDIISLWGGAFNLTEAQKSDLKEVREKKGLRVLYCQHITDIGRSHTPASVENDFIVDGVQYNSKDEAMAAYWGWYGNYGDTSEEGQEKAIRKYARVIIDSINKYNYDGFDIDFEPNFGYSGNLSGNSDRMHIFLDELSKSFETKFGY
;
A
#
# COMPACT_ATOMS: atom_id res chain seq x y z
N ILE A 1 38.94 15.26 -38.28
CA ILE A 1 37.74 16.09 -38.11
C ILE A 1 37.19 15.71 -36.75
N GLN A 2 37.44 16.55 -35.77
CA GLN A 2 36.99 16.39 -34.39
C GLN A 2 35.58 17.01 -34.31
N CYS A 3 34.56 16.21 -34.05
CA CYS A 3 33.24 16.71 -33.68
C CYS A 3 33.31 17.15 -32.21
N SER A 4 33.65 18.40 -31.98
CA SER A 4 33.82 18.99 -30.65
C SER A 4 32.60 19.78 -30.15
N ASP A 5 31.44 19.66 -30.82
CA ASP A 5 30.25 20.43 -30.47
C ASP A 5 28.99 19.58 -30.35
N TRP A 6 29.10 18.41 -29.68
CA TRP A 6 27.90 17.79 -29.15
C TRP A 6 27.73 18.29 -27.72
N THR A 7 27.16 19.47 -27.59
CA THR A 7 26.52 19.84 -26.33
C THR A 7 25.30 18.97 -26.22
N GLU A 8 25.42 17.88 -25.43
CA GLU A 8 24.24 17.24 -24.90
C GLU A 8 23.44 18.33 -24.18
N MET A 9 22.23 18.58 -24.67
CA MET A 9 21.30 19.39 -23.90
C MET A 9 21.04 18.58 -22.61
N GLU A 10 21.68 18.99 -21.53
CA GLU A 10 21.28 18.51 -20.21
C GLU A 10 19.78 18.75 -20.10
N PRO A 11 18.97 17.70 -19.93
CA PRO A 11 17.56 17.89 -19.70
C PRO A 11 17.45 18.76 -18.45
N LYS A 12 17.07 20.01 -18.61
CA LYS A 12 16.69 20.86 -17.48
C LYS A 12 15.40 20.26 -16.94
N PHE A 13 15.53 19.37 -16.00
CA PHE A 13 14.42 18.94 -15.16
C PHE A 13 14.04 20.14 -14.27
N THR A 14 13.33 21.09 -14.87
CA THR A 14 12.62 22.08 -14.10
C THR A 14 11.52 21.29 -13.37
N GLU A 15 11.43 21.48 -12.07
CA GLU A 15 10.22 21.07 -11.35
C GLU A 15 9.02 21.56 -12.18
N PRO A 16 7.99 20.72 -12.41
CA PRO A 16 6.85 21.18 -13.18
C PRO A 16 6.29 22.39 -12.47
N VAL A 17 6.49 23.54 -13.10
CA VAL A 17 5.85 24.76 -12.63
C VAL A 17 4.36 24.47 -12.72
N ASN A 18 3.70 24.43 -11.61
CA ASN A 18 2.27 24.23 -11.52
C ASN A 18 1.60 25.51 -12.07
N ILE A 19 1.43 25.52 -13.38
CA ILE A 19 0.85 26.64 -14.13
C ILE A 19 -0.67 26.72 -13.96
N ASN A 20 -1.29 25.66 -13.40
CA ASN A 20 -2.72 25.59 -13.20
C ASN A 20 -3.11 26.28 -11.90
N GLY A 21 -4.04 27.23 -11.96
CA GLY A 21 -4.57 27.94 -10.81
C GLY A 21 -5.55 27.08 -9.99
N GLU A 22 -5.98 27.59 -8.83
CA GLU A 22 -6.91 26.91 -7.94
C GLU A 22 -8.27 26.60 -8.62
N ASP A 23 -8.74 27.48 -9.52
CA ASP A 23 -9.99 27.25 -10.27
C ASP A 23 -9.92 25.99 -11.13
N TYR A 24 -8.77 25.70 -11.73
CA TYR A 24 -8.53 24.47 -12.48
C TYR A 24 -8.63 23.24 -11.56
N TYR A 25 -7.95 23.25 -10.41
CA TYR A 25 -7.98 22.12 -9.49
C TYR A 25 -9.34 21.93 -8.84
N LYS A 26 -10.07 23.00 -8.60
CA LYS A 26 -11.47 22.91 -8.15
C LYS A 26 -12.34 22.22 -9.20
N ALA A 27 -12.23 22.61 -10.45
CA ALA A 27 -12.97 21.97 -11.55
C ALA A 27 -12.56 20.50 -11.73
N LEU A 28 -11.25 20.19 -11.60
CA LEU A 28 -10.74 18.82 -11.65
C LEU A 28 -11.33 17.94 -10.53
N ARG A 29 -11.35 18.44 -9.30
CA ARG A 29 -11.93 17.70 -8.16
C ARG A 29 -13.44 17.47 -8.33
N GLU A 30 -14.17 18.44 -8.88
CA GLU A 30 -15.60 18.28 -9.18
C GLU A 30 -15.81 17.27 -10.31
N TYR A 31 -14.99 17.30 -11.36
CA TYR A 31 -15.02 16.30 -12.43
C TYR A 31 -14.81 14.88 -11.87
N LYS A 32 -13.80 14.69 -11.00
CA LYS A 32 -13.51 13.38 -10.40
C LYS A 32 -14.58 12.85 -9.45
N LYS A 33 -15.54 13.69 -9.02
CA LYS A 33 -16.72 13.28 -8.26
C LYS A 33 -17.94 12.98 -9.13
N SER A 34 -17.91 13.40 -10.39
CA SER A 34 -19.01 13.15 -11.33
C SER A 34 -18.97 11.72 -11.86
N ASP A 35 -20.03 11.30 -12.54
CA ASP A 35 -20.04 10.05 -13.30
C ASP A 35 -19.17 10.21 -14.56
N HIS A 36 -18.06 9.48 -14.61
CA HIS A 36 -17.09 9.52 -15.71
C HIS A 36 -16.30 8.20 -15.77
N PRO A 37 -15.65 7.88 -16.89
CA PRO A 37 -14.72 6.74 -16.98
C PRO A 37 -13.56 6.90 -16.02
N ILE A 38 -13.36 5.92 -15.14
CA ILE A 38 -12.29 5.93 -14.13
C ILE A 38 -10.96 5.50 -14.75
N VAL A 39 -9.93 6.29 -14.56
CA VAL A 39 -8.55 5.97 -14.94
C VAL A 39 -7.79 5.47 -13.71
N PHE A 40 -7.43 4.19 -13.77
CA PHE A 40 -6.71 3.48 -12.70
C PHE A 40 -5.30 3.06 -13.17
N GLY A 41 -4.33 3.06 -12.27
CA GLY A 41 -2.98 2.54 -12.55
C GLY A 41 -2.20 2.19 -11.30
N TRP A 42 -1.12 1.40 -11.50
CA TRP A 42 -0.16 1.10 -10.43
C TRP A 42 1.03 2.05 -10.49
N TYR A 43 1.58 2.35 -9.32
CA TYR A 43 2.72 3.23 -9.17
C TYR A 43 3.75 2.62 -8.22
N SER A 44 5.01 2.57 -8.65
CA SER A 44 6.12 2.01 -7.89
C SER A 44 7.23 3.04 -7.65
N GLU A 45 8.20 2.67 -6.82
CA GLU A 45 9.39 3.48 -6.53
C GLU A 45 9.10 4.88 -5.95
N TRP A 46 7.98 5.01 -5.26
CA TRP A 46 7.61 6.26 -4.62
C TRP A 46 8.53 6.62 -3.45
N THR A 47 9.24 7.72 -3.57
CA THR A 47 10.10 8.27 -2.50
C THR A 47 9.56 9.59 -1.93
N GLY A 48 8.71 10.28 -2.67
CA GLY A 48 8.21 11.62 -2.34
C GLY A 48 9.25 12.72 -2.48
N THR A 49 10.47 12.39 -2.91
CA THR A 49 11.61 13.31 -3.03
C THR A 49 12.37 13.10 -4.34
N GLY A 50 13.29 14.02 -4.61
CA GLY A 50 14.18 13.94 -5.77
C GLY A 50 13.72 14.84 -6.92
N THR A 51 14.58 14.95 -7.93
CA THR A 51 14.33 15.74 -9.14
C THR A 51 13.54 15.00 -10.20
N ASN A 52 13.42 13.67 -10.03
CA ASN A 52 12.65 12.83 -10.94
C ASN A 52 11.18 12.81 -10.50
N MET A 53 10.31 13.32 -11.38
CA MET A 53 8.86 13.32 -11.14
C MET A 53 8.27 11.89 -11.04
N ASN A 54 8.97 10.90 -11.59
CA ASN A 54 8.56 9.50 -11.50
C ASN A 54 8.63 8.93 -10.07
N ASN A 55 9.26 9.65 -9.13
CA ASN A 55 9.36 9.22 -7.74
C ASN A 55 8.42 10.00 -6.81
N GLN A 56 7.52 10.82 -7.37
CA GLN A 56 6.62 11.70 -6.64
C GLN A 56 5.18 11.57 -7.16
N LEU A 57 4.21 11.45 -6.26
CA LEU A 57 2.78 11.39 -6.63
C LEU A 57 2.31 12.67 -7.33
N ARG A 58 2.88 13.81 -6.98
CA ARG A 58 2.58 15.09 -7.63
C ARG A 58 2.91 15.09 -9.12
N GLY A 59 3.81 14.20 -9.59
CA GLY A 59 4.14 14.00 -10.99
C GLY A 59 3.10 13.19 -11.78
N ILE A 60 2.17 12.55 -11.12
CA ILE A 60 1.12 11.76 -11.75
C ILE A 60 0.19 12.69 -12.55
N PRO A 61 -0.16 12.33 -13.81
CA PRO A 61 -1.07 13.11 -14.62
C PRO A 61 -2.41 13.40 -13.92
N ASP A 62 -2.93 14.60 -14.13
CA ASP A 62 -4.19 15.04 -13.50
C ASP A 62 -5.41 14.21 -13.95
N SER A 63 -5.31 13.54 -15.10
CA SER A 63 -6.32 12.63 -15.62
C SER A 63 -6.45 11.30 -14.85
N MET A 64 -5.49 10.97 -13.98
CA MET A 64 -5.57 9.77 -13.14
C MET A 64 -6.53 9.99 -11.98
N ASP A 65 -7.45 9.05 -11.79
CA ASP A 65 -8.44 9.10 -10.69
C ASP A 65 -7.99 8.32 -9.48
N ILE A 66 -7.41 7.14 -9.73
CA ILE A 66 -6.99 6.21 -8.69
C ILE A 66 -5.61 5.67 -9.05
N ILE A 67 -4.72 5.64 -8.08
CA ILE A 67 -3.49 4.88 -8.16
C ILE A 67 -3.38 3.87 -7.04
N SER A 68 -2.73 2.77 -7.32
CA SER A 68 -2.37 1.75 -6.36
C SER A 68 -0.86 1.74 -6.16
N LEU A 69 -0.42 1.93 -4.92
CA LEU A 69 1.01 1.99 -4.57
C LEU A 69 1.58 0.59 -4.46
N TRP A 70 2.36 0.21 -5.45
CA TRP A 70 3.10 -1.05 -5.47
C TRP A 70 4.38 -0.96 -4.64
N GLY A 71 4.66 -1.98 -3.83
CA GLY A 71 5.94 -2.06 -3.12
C GLY A 71 5.98 -1.41 -1.75
N GLY A 72 4.83 -1.11 -1.19
CA GLY A 72 4.68 -0.82 0.22
C GLY A 72 4.86 0.65 0.61
N ALA A 73 3.96 1.07 1.41
CA ALA A 73 3.88 2.40 1.95
C ALA A 73 3.62 2.34 3.46
N PHE A 74 4.37 1.46 4.16
CA PHE A 74 4.47 1.49 5.61
C PHE A 74 5.65 2.35 6.02
N ASN A 75 5.52 3.04 7.14
CA ASN A 75 6.57 3.92 7.67
C ASN A 75 6.92 5.07 6.72
N LEU A 76 5.90 5.79 6.24
CA LEU A 76 6.08 6.93 5.36
C LEU A 76 7.01 7.97 5.96
N THR A 77 7.96 8.45 5.16
CA THR A 77 8.75 9.64 5.44
C THR A 77 7.86 10.89 5.45
N GLU A 78 8.33 11.98 6.03
CA GLU A 78 7.59 13.25 6.01
C GLU A 78 7.39 13.78 4.58
N ALA A 79 8.35 13.53 3.69
CA ALA A 79 8.24 13.88 2.28
C ALA A 79 7.11 13.09 1.60
N GLN A 80 7.01 11.79 1.84
CA GLN A 80 5.93 10.97 1.32
C GLN A 80 4.56 11.38 1.88
N LYS A 81 4.47 11.67 3.18
CA LYS A 81 3.23 12.17 3.79
C LYS A 81 2.78 13.49 3.18
N SER A 82 3.73 14.40 2.96
CA SER A 82 3.45 15.70 2.32
C SER A 82 2.98 15.53 0.87
N ASP A 83 3.65 14.68 0.11
CA ASP A 83 3.33 14.40 -1.29
C ASP A 83 1.95 13.75 -1.42
N LEU A 84 1.64 12.74 -0.59
CA LEU A 84 0.33 12.09 -0.51
C LEU A 84 -0.79 13.07 -0.18
N LYS A 85 -0.57 13.91 0.83
CA LYS A 85 -1.54 14.94 1.22
C LYS A 85 -1.80 15.92 0.07
N GLU A 86 -0.73 16.43 -0.56
CA GLU A 86 -0.84 17.39 -1.66
C GLU A 86 -1.68 16.85 -2.81
N VAL A 87 -1.41 15.64 -3.31
CA VAL A 87 -2.13 15.12 -4.47
C VAL A 87 -3.59 14.83 -4.17
N ARG A 88 -3.90 14.40 -2.95
CA ARG A 88 -5.28 14.16 -2.53
C ARG A 88 -6.07 15.46 -2.39
N GLU A 89 -5.52 16.45 -1.70
CA GLU A 89 -6.20 17.74 -1.48
C GLU A 89 -6.30 18.56 -2.76
N LYS A 90 -5.25 18.60 -3.56
CA LYS A 90 -5.17 19.43 -4.75
C LYS A 90 -5.80 18.79 -5.97
N LYS A 91 -5.37 17.57 -6.31
CA LYS A 91 -5.80 16.88 -7.54
C LYS A 91 -7.05 16.02 -7.34
N GLY A 92 -7.46 15.73 -6.11
CA GLY A 92 -8.51 14.76 -5.83
C GLY A 92 -8.13 13.34 -6.24
N LEU A 93 -6.83 13.04 -6.31
CA LEU A 93 -6.33 11.70 -6.61
C LEU A 93 -6.62 10.76 -5.44
N ARG A 94 -7.22 9.61 -5.70
CA ARG A 94 -7.38 8.54 -4.71
C ARG A 94 -6.16 7.64 -4.75
N VAL A 95 -5.63 7.30 -3.58
CA VAL A 95 -4.41 6.51 -3.44
C VAL A 95 -4.69 5.27 -2.62
N LEU A 96 -4.57 4.11 -3.24
CA LEU A 96 -4.72 2.81 -2.59
C LEU A 96 -3.36 2.29 -2.12
N TYR A 97 -3.39 1.54 -1.04
CA TYR A 97 -2.27 0.71 -0.64
C TYR A 97 -2.38 -0.64 -1.32
N CYS A 98 -1.31 -1.08 -2.01
CA CYS A 98 -1.25 -2.38 -2.66
C CYS A 98 -0.34 -3.35 -1.91
N GLN A 99 -0.79 -4.58 -1.72
CA GLN A 99 0.02 -5.63 -1.12
C GLN A 99 -0.33 -7.00 -1.69
N HIS A 100 0.73 -7.75 -2.03
CA HIS A 100 0.61 -9.16 -2.36
C HIS A 100 0.27 -9.96 -1.10
N ILE A 101 -0.87 -10.64 -1.11
CA ILE A 101 -1.38 -11.42 0.02
C ILE A 101 -1.04 -12.89 -0.14
N THR A 102 -0.14 -13.38 0.71
CA THR A 102 0.28 -14.79 0.79
C THR A 102 0.09 -15.36 2.20
N ASP A 103 0.90 -14.87 3.14
CA ASP A 103 0.89 -15.30 4.53
C ASP A 103 0.36 -14.23 5.46
N ILE A 104 -0.12 -14.66 6.64
CA ILE A 104 -0.43 -13.76 7.73
C ILE A 104 0.82 -12.96 8.11
N GLY A 105 0.64 -11.67 8.36
CA GLY A 105 1.67 -10.79 8.86
C GLY A 105 2.62 -10.24 7.82
N ARG A 106 2.51 -10.64 6.54
CA ARG A 106 3.39 -10.13 5.49
C ARG A 106 3.40 -8.59 5.48
N SER A 107 4.60 -8.02 5.48
CA SER A 107 4.87 -6.56 5.52
C SER A 107 4.37 -5.83 6.77
N HIS A 108 3.75 -6.51 7.74
CA HIS A 108 3.21 -5.92 8.97
C HIS A 108 3.79 -6.54 10.25
N THR A 109 4.63 -7.53 10.10
CA THR A 109 5.34 -8.13 11.23
C THR A 109 6.56 -7.29 11.57
N PRO A 110 6.81 -6.97 12.86
CA PRO A 110 8.03 -6.28 13.25
C PRO A 110 9.30 -7.04 12.84
N ALA A 111 10.35 -6.29 12.47
CA ALA A 111 11.62 -6.88 12.06
C ALA A 111 12.24 -7.76 13.16
N SER A 112 12.07 -7.42 14.44
CA SER A 112 12.51 -8.25 15.57
C SER A 112 11.87 -9.64 15.58
N VAL A 113 10.62 -9.75 15.14
CA VAL A 113 9.90 -11.03 15.03
C VAL A 113 10.38 -11.82 13.81
N GLU A 114 10.48 -11.16 12.65
CA GLU A 114 10.82 -11.84 11.39
C GLU A 114 12.29 -12.25 11.29
N ASN A 115 13.22 -11.41 11.79
CA ASN A 115 14.66 -11.58 11.59
C ASN A 115 15.36 -12.09 12.84
N ASP A 116 14.94 -11.61 14.01
CA ASP A 116 15.59 -11.93 15.26
C ASP A 116 14.83 -12.98 16.07
N PHE A 117 13.59 -13.33 15.66
CA PHE A 117 12.69 -14.27 16.32
C PHE A 117 12.39 -13.89 17.77
N ILE A 118 12.26 -12.58 18.04
CA ILE A 118 11.99 -12.04 19.37
C ILE A 118 10.58 -11.46 19.42
N VAL A 119 9.76 -11.92 20.38
CA VAL A 119 8.43 -11.39 20.67
C VAL A 119 8.37 -11.02 22.15
N ASP A 120 8.08 -9.76 22.47
CA ASP A 120 7.96 -9.24 23.84
C ASP A 120 9.17 -9.59 24.73
N GLY A 121 10.39 -9.58 24.14
CA GLY A 121 11.64 -9.90 24.82
C GLY A 121 11.91 -11.41 24.98
N VAL A 122 11.05 -12.28 24.46
CA VAL A 122 11.26 -13.74 24.47
C VAL A 122 11.85 -14.18 23.14
N GLN A 123 12.96 -14.93 23.21
CA GLN A 123 13.61 -15.52 22.03
C GLN A 123 12.94 -16.85 21.67
N TYR A 124 12.60 -17.03 20.39
CA TYR A 124 12.06 -18.27 19.82
C TYR A 124 13.11 -19.00 18.99
N ASN A 125 12.88 -20.29 18.72
CA ASN A 125 13.87 -21.12 18.01
C ASN A 125 13.78 -20.99 16.48
N SER A 126 12.65 -20.48 15.97
CA SER A 126 12.45 -20.30 14.52
C SER A 126 11.55 -19.10 14.24
N LYS A 127 11.61 -18.64 12.99
CA LYS A 127 10.72 -17.60 12.49
C LYS A 127 9.25 -17.98 12.67
N ASP A 128 8.88 -19.21 12.33
CA ASP A 128 7.48 -19.65 12.36
C ASP A 128 6.92 -19.68 13.79
N GLU A 129 7.74 -20.09 14.79
CA GLU A 129 7.38 -20.02 16.19
C GLU A 129 7.17 -18.57 16.66
N ALA A 130 8.09 -17.66 16.28
CA ALA A 130 7.97 -16.25 16.61
C ALA A 130 6.76 -15.59 15.93
N MET A 131 6.51 -15.91 14.65
CA MET A 131 5.33 -15.46 13.92
C MET A 131 4.04 -15.93 14.60
N ALA A 132 3.98 -17.20 15.01
CA ALA A 132 2.81 -17.75 15.72
C ALA A 132 2.62 -17.10 17.09
N ALA A 133 3.70 -16.85 17.84
CA ALA A 133 3.63 -16.15 19.11
C ALA A 133 3.11 -14.71 18.95
N TYR A 134 3.53 -14.02 17.91
CA TYR A 134 3.12 -12.65 17.64
C TYR A 134 1.68 -12.55 17.10
N TRP A 135 1.31 -13.40 16.13
CA TRP A 135 0.00 -13.35 15.46
C TRP A 135 -1.08 -14.19 16.16
N GLY A 136 -0.69 -15.21 16.94
CA GLY A 136 -1.56 -16.20 17.56
C GLY A 136 -1.56 -17.54 16.83
N TRP A 137 -1.31 -17.52 15.51
CA TRP A 137 -1.18 -18.68 14.65
C TRP A 137 -0.29 -18.37 13.45
N TYR A 138 0.54 -19.34 13.06
CA TYR A 138 1.30 -19.32 11.81
C TYR A 138 1.70 -20.73 11.38
N GLY A 139 1.21 -21.19 10.23
CA GLY A 139 1.50 -22.54 9.73
C GLY A 139 1.06 -23.66 10.70
N ASN A 140 2.04 -24.40 11.22
CA ASN A 140 1.79 -25.48 12.17
C ASN A 140 1.98 -25.08 13.64
N TYR A 141 2.19 -23.80 13.92
CA TYR A 141 2.51 -23.27 15.24
C TYR A 141 1.40 -22.37 15.80
N GLY A 142 1.38 -22.21 17.12
CA GLY A 142 0.38 -21.44 17.83
C GLY A 142 -0.95 -22.18 17.97
N ASP A 143 -2.05 -21.45 18.02
CA ASP A 143 -3.39 -22.02 18.09
C ASP A 143 -3.86 -22.42 16.68
N THR A 144 -3.66 -23.70 16.35
CA THR A 144 -4.01 -24.27 15.04
C THR A 144 -5.49 -24.66 14.90
N SER A 145 -6.32 -24.44 15.95
CA SER A 145 -7.77 -24.62 15.84
C SER A 145 -8.38 -23.64 14.84
N GLU A 146 -9.56 -23.95 14.30
CA GLU A 146 -10.28 -23.04 13.42
C GLU A 146 -10.49 -21.67 14.07
N GLU A 147 -10.85 -21.63 15.36
CA GLU A 147 -11.02 -20.40 16.12
C GLU A 147 -9.72 -19.61 16.27
N GLY A 148 -8.59 -20.29 16.54
CA GLY A 148 -7.27 -19.66 16.64
C GLY A 148 -6.81 -19.06 15.32
N GLN A 149 -7.00 -19.79 14.22
CA GLN A 149 -6.73 -19.31 12.87
C GLN A 149 -7.58 -18.09 12.53
N GLU A 150 -8.89 -18.13 12.79
CA GLU A 150 -9.78 -17.01 12.54
C GLU A 150 -9.36 -15.76 13.31
N LYS A 151 -9.03 -15.89 14.60
CA LYS A 151 -8.54 -14.78 15.44
C LYS A 151 -7.28 -14.13 14.86
N ALA A 152 -6.32 -14.95 14.42
CA ALA A 152 -5.07 -14.47 13.86
C ALA A 152 -5.29 -13.76 12.51
N ILE A 153 -6.14 -14.29 11.64
CA ILE A 153 -6.49 -13.71 10.34
C ILE A 153 -7.19 -12.36 10.53
N ARG A 154 -8.18 -12.29 11.43
CA ARG A 154 -8.88 -11.04 11.72
C ARG A 154 -7.96 -10.00 12.37
N LYS A 155 -7.00 -10.42 13.22
CA LYS A 155 -5.96 -9.54 13.77
C LYS A 155 -5.13 -8.93 12.65
N TYR A 156 -4.69 -9.75 11.69
CA TYR A 156 -3.89 -9.27 10.55
C TYR A 156 -4.67 -8.28 9.68
N ALA A 157 -5.92 -8.58 9.33
CA ALA A 157 -6.78 -7.67 8.58
C ALA A 157 -6.92 -6.30 9.29
N ARG A 158 -7.13 -6.30 10.62
CA ARG A 158 -7.22 -5.06 11.40
C ARG A 158 -5.93 -4.25 11.37
N VAL A 159 -4.76 -4.89 11.43
CA VAL A 159 -3.48 -4.18 11.34
C VAL A 159 -3.31 -3.50 9.98
N ILE A 160 -3.79 -4.13 8.89
CA ILE A 160 -3.83 -3.49 7.56
C ILE A 160 -4.77 -2.28 7.58
N ILE A 161 -5.99 -2.43 8.11
CA ILE A 161 -6.96 -1.34 8.24
C ILE A 161 -6.38 -0.17 9.04
N ASP A 162 -5.74 -0.46 10.16
CA ASP A 162 -5.09 0.56 11.01
C ASP A 162 -3.98 1.31 10.24
N SER A 163 -3.22 0.59 9.41
CA SER A 163 -2.19 1.20 8.56
C SER A 163 -2.79 2.10 7.48
N ILE A 164 -3.87 1.67 6.83
CA ILE A 164 -4.62 2.47 5.86
C ILE A 164 -5.14 3.75 6.51
N ASN A 165 -5.72 3.65 7.69
CA ASN A 165 -6.25 4.80 8.43
C ASN A 165 -5.12 5.72 8.92
N LYS A 166 -4.04 5.17 9.46
CA LYS A 166 -2.87 5.92 9.96
C LYS A 166 -2.24 6.81 8.88
N TYR A 167 -2.11 6.28 7.67
CA TYR A 167 -1.49 6.99 6.54
C TYR A 167 -2.53 7.67 5.64
N ASN A 168 -3.81 7.56 5.98
CA ASN A 168 -4.90 8.19 5.25
C ASN A 168 -4.96 7.77 3.77
N TYR A 169 -4.75 6.47 3.49
CA TYR A 169 -5.01 5.90 2.18
C TYR A 169 -6.52 5.82 1.91
N ASP A 170 -6.90 5.80 0.64
CA ASP A 170 -8.30 5.74 0.22
C ASP A 170 -8.85 4.31 0.18
N GLY A 171 -8.00 3.30 0.31
CA GLY A 171 -8.39 1.90 0.33
C GLY A 171 -7.22 0.93 0.21
N PHE A 172 -7.57 -0.33 -0.03
CA PHE A 172 -6.64 -1.44 -0.14
C PHE A 172 -6.82 -2.15 -1.48
N ASP A 173 -5.72 -2.34 -2.20
CA ASP A 173 -5.65 -3.13 -3.43
C ASP A 173 -4.98 -4.46 -3.11
N ILE A 174 -5.72 -5.55 -3.24
CA ILE A 174 -5.25 -6.89 -2.93
C ILE A 174 -4.64 -7.52 -4.18
N ASP A 175 -3.32 -7.62 -4.17
CA ASP A 175 -2.60 -8.44 -5.14
C ASP A 175 -2.75 -9.91 -4.74
N PHE A 176 -3.64 -10.61 -5.43
CA PHE A 176 -3.99 -12.01 -5.12
C PHE A 176 -3.57 -12.94 -6.25
N GLU A 177 -2.43 -13.60 -6.06
CA GLU A 177 -1.80 -14.47 -7.06
C GLU A 177 -1.58 -15.90 -6.55
N PRO A 178 -2.63 -16.67 -6.18
CA PRO A 178 -2.51 -17.97 -5.52
C PRO A 178 -1.83 -19.04 -6.37
N ASN A 179 -1.78 -18.88 -7.70
CA ASN A 179 -1.24 -19.85 -8.63
C ASN A 179 0.14 -19.47 -9.21
N PHE A 180 0.74 -18.36 -8.76
CA PHE A 180 2.04 -17.88 -9.25
C PHE A 180 3.22 -18.49 -8.48
N GLY A 181 3.18 -19.80 -8.24
CA GLY A 181 4.30 -20.55 -7.65
C GLY A 181 4.39 -20.55 -6.14
N TYR A 182 3.55 -19.80 -5.43
CA TYR A 182 3.53 -19.77 -3.97
C TYR A 182 2.13 -19.50 -3.40
N SER A 183 1.56 -20.50 -2.76
CA SER A 183 0.34 -20.35 -1.95
C SER A 183 0.74 -20.29 -0.49
N GLY A 184 0.57 -19.14 0.15
CA GLY A 184 0.87 -18.95 1.57
C GLY A 184 -0.17 -19.57 2.50
N ASN A 185 0.08 -19.44 3.81
CA ASN A 185 -0.84 -19.98 4.83
C ASN A 185 -2.20 -19.26 4.86
N LEU A 186 -2.31 -18.08 4.27
CA LEU A 186 -3.56 -17.34 4.09
C LEU A 186 -4.14 -17.56 2.69
N SER A 187 -3.42 -17.18 1.63
CA SER A 187 -3.92 -17.22 0.25
C SER A 187 -4.14 -18.62 -0.32
N GLY A 188 -3.49 -19.62 0.26
CA GLY A 188 -3.63 -21.04 -0.14
C GLY A 188 -4.94 -21.69 0.33
N ASN A 189 -5.83 -20.99 1.01
CA ASN A 189 -7.09 -21.53 1.52
C ASN A 189 -8.23 -20.52 1.37
N SER A 190 -9.28 -20.92 0.64
CA SER A 190 -10.42 -20.04 0.33
C SER A 190 -11.18 -19.57 1.57
N ASP A 191 -11.36 -20.44 2.58
CA ASP A 191 -12.11 -20.09 3.78
C ASP A 191 -11.36 -19.07 4.62
N ARG A 192 -10.02 -19.17 4.70
CA ARG A 192 -9.18 -18.19 5.34
C ARG A 192 -9.23 -16.84 4.63
N MET A 193 -9.22 -16.86 3.29
CA MET A 193 -9.40 -15.63 2.51
C MET A 193 -10.78 -15.01 2.71
N HIS A 194 -11.84 -15.81 2.82
CA HIS A 194 -13.17 -15.28 3.15
C HIS A 194 -13.20 -14.59 4.52
N ILE A 195 -12.57 -15.17 5.56
CA ILE A 195 -12.45 -14.54 6.88
C ILE A 195 -11.69 -13.21 6.78
N PHE A 196 -10.61 -13.19 6.04
CA PHE A 196 -9.80 -11.98 5.83
C PHE A 196 -10.59 -10.86 5.14
N LEU A 197 -11.28 -11.19 4.05
CA LEU A 197 -12.11 -10.24 3.29
C LEU A 197 -13.32 -9.77 4.10
N ASP A 198 -13.97 -10.66 4.86
CA ASP A 198 -15.05 -10.30 5.77
C ASP A 198 -14.63 -9.25 6.80
N GLU A 199 -13.45 -9.41 7.40
CA GLU A 199 -12.95 -8.42 8.37
C GLU A 199 -12.59 -7.08 7.71
N LEU A 200 -11.99 -7.11 6.52
CA LEU A 200 -11.70 -5.90 5.74
C LEU A 200 -12.98 -5.15 5.36
N SER A 201 -14.01 -5.87 4.86
CA SER A 201 -15.26 -5.28 4.38
C SER A 201 -15.97 -4.45 5.45
N LYS A 202 -15.96 -4.90 6.72
CA LYS A 202 -16.58 -4.19 7.84
C LYS A 202 -16.07 -2.75 8.01
N SER A 203 -14.81 -2.50 7.65
CA SER A 203 -14.23 -1.16 7.74
C SER A 203 -14.46 -0.32 6.48
N PHE A 204 -14.55 -0.95 5.33
CA PHE A 204 -14.80 -0.26 4.08
C PHE A 204 -16.27 0.10 3.88
N GLU A 205 -17.22 -0.75 4.29
CA GLU A 205 -18.66 -0.47 4.26
C GLU A 205 -19.02 0.79 5.07
N THR A 206 -18.40 0.98 6.22
CA THR A 206 -18.66 2.16 7.06
C THR A 206 -18.04 3.44 6.51
N LYS A 207 -16.98 3.36 5.71
CA LYS A 207 -16.25 4.52 5.20
C LYS A 207 -16.77 5.03 3.87
N PHE A 208 -17.35 4.18 3.03
CA PHE A 208 -17.72 4.51 1.65
C PHE A 208 -19.23 4.38 1.34
N GLY A 209 -20.03 3.94 2.28
CA GLY A 209 -21.51 3.99 2.17
C GLY A 209 -22.12 3.19 1.02
N TYR A 210 -21.61 1.99 0.72
CA TYR A 210 -22.25 1.03 -0.17
C TYR A 210 -23.18 0.12 0.60
#